data_159aa8cce6be42c9e25d4f4f73942053
#
_entry.id   159aa8cce6be42c9e25d4f4f73942053
#
_cell.length_a   1.000
_cell.length_b   1.000
_cell.length_c   1.000
_cell.angle_alpha   90.00
_cell.angle_beta   90.00
_cell.angle_gamma   90.00
#
_symmetry.space_group_name_H-M   'P 1'
#
loop_
_entity.id
_entity.type
_entity.pdbx_description
1 polymer ?
#
loop_
_entity_poly.entity_id
_entity_poly.type
_entity_poly.pdbx_seq_one_letter_code
_entity_poly.pdbx_strand_id
1 'polypeptide(L)'
;INPDVKFYKNTIDELITLSSKHNDYAILAPISDDIQYPNYKIKNKKLQNNDLEFLSVDSVDGYAMLINKNKFQDNFFFDENFFLYLENDDLCLRKKKENNKIYISKKAKINHLGGKSHSPIYEKEIEFSRNWHWMWSKFYFNKKHFGYLRAFLTSVPTLTTSIIKFFYYFVALNKFKKKIYMMRFLGLVNSMLGKKSWYRPQI
;
A
#
# COMPACT_ATOMS: atom_id res chain seq x y z
N ILE A 1 -8.81 -10.10 1.41
CA ILE A 1 -9.80 -9.20 0.79
C ILE A 1 -10.29 -8.19 1.82
N ASN A 2 -10.43 -6.93 1.43
CA ASN A 2 -11.01 -5.87 2.24
C ASN A 2 -12.55 -5.89 2.20
N PRO A 3 -13.23 -5.42 3.26
CA PRO A 3 -14.70 -5.47 3.35
C PRO A 3 -15.41 -4.52 2.36
N ASP A 4 -14.72 -3.54 1.77
CA ASP A 4 -15.26 -2.60 0.77
C ASP A 4 -14.98 -3.02 -0.69
N VAL A 5 -14.64 -4.29 -0.92
CA VAL A 5 -14.47 -4.88 -2.26
C VAL A 5 -15.68 -5.74 -2.62
N LYS A 6 -16.23 -5.51 -3.81
CA LYS A 6 -17.27 -6.36 -4.41
C LYS A 6 -16.69 -7.19 -5.54
N PHE A 7 -16.94 -8.51 -5.50
CA PHE A 7 -16.62 -9.42 -6.59
C PHE A 7 -17.72 -9.45 -7.65
N TYR A 8 -17.32 -9.53 -8.91
CA TYR A 8 -18.22 -9.94 -9.98
C TYR A 8 -18.43 -11.46 -9.97
N LYS A 9 -19.47 -11.94 -10.64
CA LYS A 9 -19.95 -13.34 -10.56
C LYS A 9 -18.85 -14.40 -10.77
N ASN A 10 -17.91 -14.16 -11.68
CA ASN A 10 -16.90 -15.16 -12.05
C ASN A 10 -15.50 -14.81 -11.53
N THR A 11 -15.34 -13.80 -10.66
CA THR A 11 -14.02 -13.31 -10.24
C THR A 11 -13.16 -14.39 -9.58
N ILE A 12 -13.77 -15.19 -8.69
CA ILE A 12 -13.05 -16.24 -7.95
C ILE A 12 -12.67 -17.38 -8.89
N ASP A 13 -13.62 -17.82 -9.76
CA ASP A 13 -13.38 -18.91 -10.70
C ASP A 13 -12.27 -18.57 -11.71
N GLU A 14 -12.23 -17.31 -12.18
CA GLU A 14 -11.17 -16.82 -13.06
C GLU A 14 -9.80 -16.79 -12.35
N LEU A 15 -9.75 -16.40 -11.07
CA LEU A 15 -8.51 -16.44 -10.29
C LEU A 15 -8.03 -17.88 -10.07
N ILE A 16 -8.93 -18.81 -9.72
CA ILE A 16 -8.61 -20.24 -9.54
C ILE A 16 -8.13 -20.84 -10.84
N THR A 17 -8.82 -20.58 -11.94
CA THR A 17 -8.45 -21.08 -13.27
C THR A 17 -7.07 -20.60 -13.68
N LEU A 18 -6.77 -19.31 -13.49
CA LEU A 18 -5.45 -18.76 -13.82
C LEU A 18 -4.37 -19.31 -12.87
N SER A 19 -4.68 -19.49 -11.60
CA SER A 19 -3.75 -20.05 -10.60
C SER A 19 -3.36 -21.49 -10.88
N SER A 20 -4.26 -22.30 -11.45
CA SER A 20 -3.97 -23.69 -11.82
C SER A 20 -3.12 -23.81 -13.09
N LYS A 21 -3.19 -22.84 -13.99
CA LYS A 21 -2.38 -22.79 -15.21
C LYS A 21 -0.94 -22.31 -14.97
N HIS A 22 -0.74 -21.45 -13.96
CA HIS A 22 0.55 -20.79 -13.68
C HIS A 22 0.99 -21.03 -12.24
N ASN A 23 2.09 -21.75 -12.03
CA ASN A 23 2.59 -22.12 -10.71
C ASN A 23 3.72 -21.20 -10.21
N ASP A 24 4.17 -20.24 -11.04
CA ASP A 24 5.35 -19.39 -10.78
C ASP A 24 5.01 -18.09 -10.04
N TYR A 25 3.71 -17.79 -9.83
CA TYR A 25 3.30 -16.61 -9.09
C TYR A 25 3.42 -16.79 -7.56
N ALA A 26 3.76 -15.71 -6.87
CA ALA A 26 3.57 -15.61 -5.42
C ALA A 26 2.24 -14.92 -5.07
N ILE A 27 1.85 -13.93 -5.88
CA ILE A 27 0.64 -13.14 -5.70
C ILE A 27 -0.06 -13.02 -7.04
N LEU A 28 -1.36 -13.31 -7.03
CA LEU A 28 -2.28 -13.11 -8.14
C LEU A 28 -3.43 -12.23 -7.65
N ALA A 29 -3.76 -11.16 -8.36
CA ALA A 29 -4.83 -10.27 -7.95
C ALA A 29 -5.81 -10.01 -9.10
N PRO A 30 -7.07 -9.70 -8.80
CA PRO A 30 -8.05 -9.27 -9.79
C PRO A 30 -7.79 -7.83 -10.23
N ILE A 31 -8.18 -7.48 -11.44
CA ILE A 31 -8.15 -6.09 -11.90
C ILE A 31 -9.36 -5.32 -11.34
N SER A 32 -9.13 -4.06 -10.94
CA SER A 32 -10.25 -3.16 -10.61
C SER A 32 -10.93 -2.65 -11.89
N ASP A 33 -12.23 -2.45 -11.83
CA ASP A 33 -13.01 -1.80 -12.88
C ASP A 33 -12.80 -0.28 -12.91
N ASP A 34 -12.22 0.29 -11.85
CA ASP A 34 -11.79 1.68 -11.83
C ASP A 34 -10.46 1.85 -12.57
N ILE A 35 -10.53 2.51 -13.74
CA ILE A 35 -9.37 2.78 -14.59
C ILE A 35 -8.32 3.66 -13.88
N GLN A 36 -8.73 4.52 -12.96
CA GLN A 36 -7.81 5.39 -12.22
C GLN A 36 -7.07 4.63 -11.10
N TYR A 37 -7.68 3.55 -10.60
CA TYR A 37 -7.13 2.70 -9.53
C TYR A 37 -7.19 1.22 -9.92
N PRO A 38 -6.37 0.77 -10.87
CA PRO A 38 -6.52 -0.55 -11.52
C PRO A 38 -6.06 -1.74 -10.66
N ASN A 39 -5.73 -1.56 -9.39
CA ASN A 39 -5.21 -2.56 -8.44
C ASN A 39 -3.74 -2.97 -8.66
N TYR A 40 -2.99 -2.24 -9.46
CA TYR A 40 -1.58 -2.58 -9.69
C TYR A 40 -0.71 -1.39 -10.05
N LYS A 41 0.61 -1.57 -9.88
CA LYS A 41 1.64 -0.61 -10.29
C LYS A 41 2.66 -1.29 -11.19
N ILE A 42 3.03 -0.61 -12.28
CA ILE A 42 4.08 -1.03 -13.22
C ILE A 42 5.06 0.12 -13.39
N LYS A 43 6.33 -0.12 -13.07
CA LYS A 43 7.40 0.87 -13.21
C LYS A 43 7.97 0.91 -14.63
N ASN A 44 8.08 -0.25 -15.28
CA ASN A 44 8.64 -0.36 -16.62
C ASN A 44 7.65 -1.03 -17.57
N LYS A 45 6.91 -0.22 -18.34
CA LYS A 45 5.92 -0.70 -19.31
C LYS A 45 6.52 -1.53 -20.46
N LYS A 46 7.83 -1.40 -20.74
CA LYS A 46 8.50 -2.15 -21.81
C LYS A 46 8.68 -3.65 -21.47
N LEU A 47 8.58 -4.03 -20.21
CA LEU A 47 8.68 -5.40 -19.73
C LEU A 47 7.32 -6.07 -19.53
N GLN A 48 6.25 -5.48 -20.03
CA GLN A 48 4.92 -6.07 -19.96
C GLN A 48 4.85 -7.33 -20.82
N ASN A 49 4.40 -8.40 -20.21
CA ASN A 49 3.94 -9.59 -20.91
C ASN A 49 2.66 -9.22 -21.68
N ASN A 50 2.61 -9.51 -22.99
CA ASN A 50 1.43 -9.31 -23.83
C ASN A 50 0.43 -10.47 -23.74
N ASP A 51 0.48 -11.25 -22.66
CA ASP A 51 -0.49 -12.32 -22.45
C ASP A 51 -1.91 -11.76 -22.38
N LEU A 52 -2.85 -12.50 -22.98
CA LEU A 52 -4.25 -12.09 -23.03
C LEU A 52 -4.98 -12.29 -21.70
N GLU A 53 -4.49 -13.19 -20.85
CA GLU A 53 -5.16 -13.57 -19.60
C GLU A 53 -4.64 -12.79 -18.39
N PHE A 54 -3.36 -12.42 -18.36
CA PHE A 54 -2.75 -11.74 -17.21
C PHE A 54 -1.69 -10.70 -17.57
N LEU A 55 -1.32 -9.87 -16.59
CA LEU A 55 -0.20 -8.94 -16.63
C LEU A 55 0.80 -9.28 -15.52
N SER A 56 2.10 -9.29 -15.86
CA SER A 56 3.15 -9.27 -14.84
C SER A 56 3.34 -7.84 -14.34
N VAL A 57 3.28 -7.64 -13.02
CA VAL A 57 3.28 -6.32 -12.40
C VAL A 57 4.35 -6.18 -11.33
N ASP A 58 4.65 -4.93 -10.90
CA ASP A 58 5.62 -4.70 -9.83
C ASP A 58 5.02 -4.85 -8.44
N SER A 59 3.81 -4.38 -8.25
CA SER A 59 3.04 -4.57 -7.01
C SER A 59 1.55 -4.51 -7.29
N VAL A 60 0.79 -5.03 -6.34
CA VAL A 60 -0.68 -4.95 -6.30
C VAL A 60 -1.11 -4.21 -5.06
N ASP A 61 -2.28 -3.59 -5.10
CA ASP A 61 -2.87 -2.99 -3.91
C ASP A 61 -3.45 -4.07 -2.97
N GLY A 62 -3.41 -3.81 -1.65
CA GLY A 62 -3.67 -4.81 -0.63
C GLY A 62 -5.13 -5.22 -0.46
N TYR A 63 -6.07 -4.64 -1.21
CA TYR A 63 -7.49 -4.85 -0.96
C TYR A 63 -8.05 -6.18 -1.52
N ALA A 64 -7.39 -6.81 -2.50
CA ALA A 64 -7.76 -8.16 -2.97
C ALA A 64 -6.55 -8.87 -3.56
N MET A 65 -6.14 -9.98 -2.93
CA MET A 65 -5.01 -10.81 -3.37
C MET A 65 -5.31 -12.29 -3.15
N LEU A 66 -4.92 -13.12 -4.10
CA LEU A 66 -4.76 -14.57 -3.95
C LEU A 66 -3.28 -14.86 -3.75
N ILE A 67 -2.93 -15.46 -2.61
CA ILE A 67 -1.55 -15.75 -2.21
C ILE A 67 -1.26 -17.23 -2.44
N ASN A 68 -0.18 -17.52 -3.17
CA ASN A 68 0.33 -18.89 -3.30
C ASN A 68 1.20 -19.22 -2.08
N LYS A 69 0.65 -19.93 -1.11
CA LYS A 69 1.31 -20.26 0.17
C LYS A 69 2.65 -20.98 -0.03
N ASN A 70 2.79 -21.79 -1.07
CA ASN A 70 4.01 -22.54 -1.37
C ASN A 70 5.22 -21.65 -1.72
N LYS A 71 4.98 -20.36 -2.00
CA LYS A 71 6.03 -19.36 -2.27
C LYS A 71 6.41 -18.55 -1.02
N PHE A 72 5.86 -18.89 0.15
CA PHE A 72 6.13 -18.19 1.41
C PHE A 72 6.74 -19.16 2.43
N GLN A 73 7.99 -18.90 2.78
CA GLN A 73 8.66 -19.60 3.88
C GLN A 73 8.06 -19.10 5.20
N ASP A 74 7.93 -20.01 6.17
CA ASP A 74 7.50 -19.73 7.55
C ASP A 74 6.15 -19.00 7.69
N ASN A 75 5.29 -19.04 6.66
CA ASN A 75 4.01 -18.33 6.63
C ASN A 75 4.12 -16.80 6.90
N PHE A 76 5.29 -16.21 6.69
CA PHE A 76 5.51 -14.78 6.86
C PHE A 76 4.97 -14.00 5.65
N PHE A 77 3.72 -13.57 5.73
CA PHE A 77 3.06 -12.81 4.67
C PHE A 77 3.35 -11.31 4.80
N PHE A 78 2.80 -10.67 5.81
CA PHE A 78 2.94 -9.24 6.02
C PHE A 78 3.88 -8.92 7.17
N ASP A 79 4.68 -7.85 7.03
CA ASP A 79 5.48 -7.32 8.13
C ASP A 79 4.59 -6.54 9.08
N GLU A 80 4.37 -7.07 10.28
CA GLU A 80 3.48 -6.52 11.31
C GLU A 80 3.92 -5.15 11.86
N ASN A 81 5.12 -4.68 11.52
CA ASN A 81 5.53 -3.32 11.84
C ASN A 81 4.73 -2.29 11.04
N PHE A 82 4.25 -2.64 9.83
CA PHE A 82 3.32 -1.79 9.11
C PHE A 82 1.91 -1.92 9.70
N PHE A 83 1.41 -0.86 10.28
CA PHE A 83 -0.01 -0.83 10.69
C PHE A 83 -0.91 -0.42 9.53
N LEU A 84 -0.45 0.50 8.68
CA LEU A 84 -1.22 1.01 7.54
C LEU A 84 -0.25 1.54 6.48
N TYR A 85 -0.53 1.22 5.21
CA TYR A 85 0.22 1.59 4.00
C TYR A 85 1.58 0.90 3.81
N LEU A 86 1.83 0.54 2.57
CA LEU A 86 3.06 -0.07 2.05
C LEU A 86 3.34 -1.49 2.54
N GLU A 87 2.47 -2.12 3.33
CA GLU A 87 2.55 -3.53 3.69
C GLU A 87 2.44 -4.45 2.46
N ASN A 88 1.57 -4.09 1.51
CA ASN A 88 1.43 -4.78 0.23
C ASN A 88 2.62 -4.53 -0.70
N ASP A 89 3.13 -3.29 -0.77
CA ASP A 89 4.33 -2.97 -1.56
C ASP A 89 5.58 -3.67 -0.97
N ASP A 90 5.69 -3.79 0.36
CA ASP A 90 6.74 -4.55 1.04
C ASP A 90 6.68 -6.04 0.67
N LEU A 91 5.48 -6.63 0.77
CA LEU A 91 5.24 -8.01 0.41
C LEU A 91 5.64 -8.28 -1.05
N CYS A 92 5.14 -7.46 -1.97
CA CYS A 92 5.42 -7.58 -3.39
C CYS A 92 6.92 -7.45 -3.68
N LEU A 93 7.58 -6.46 -3.08
CA LEU A 93 9.02 -6.24 -3.30
C LEU A 93 9.88 -7.38 -2.74
N ARG A 94 9.51 -7.96 -1.57
CA ARG A 94 10.20 -9.15 -1.03
C ARG A 94 10.09 -10.33 -1.99
N LYS A 95 8.89 -10.63 -2.48
CA LYS A 95 8.66 -11.75 -3.41
C LYS A 95 9.37 -11.56 -4.75
N LYS A 96 9.41 -10.32 -5.26
CA LYS A 96 10.20 -10.04 -6.48
C LYS A 96 11.72 -10.23 -6.27
N LYS A 97 12.27 -9.87 -5.11
CA LYS A 97 13.67 -10.14 -4.77
C LYS A 97 14.01 -11.63 -4.71
N GLU A 98 13.01 -12.46 -4.41
CA GLU A 98 13.10 -13.92 -4.43
C GLU A 98 12.80 -14.52 -5.82
N ASN A 99 12.77 -13.69 -6.89
CA ASN A 99 12.45 -14.07 -8.27
C ASN A 99 11.03 -14.64 -8.48
N ASN A 100 10.13 -14.44 -7.54
CA ASN A 100 8.73 -14.79 -7.71
C ASN A 100 7.98 -13.76 -8.55
N LYS A 101 6.92 -14.20 -9.23
CA LYS A 101 6.08 -13.36 -10.08
C LYS A 101 4.88 -12.82 -9.32
N ILE A 102 4.41 -11.66 -9.77
CA ILE A 102 3.17 -11.03 -9.30
C ILE A 102 2.32 -10.78 -10.53
N TYR A 103 1.10 -11.31 -10.53
CA TYR A 103 0.21 -11.23 -11.68
C TYR A 103 -1.09 -10.51 -11.35
N ILE A 104 -1.63 -9.81 -12.36
CA ILE A 104 -3.00 -9.31 -12.40
C ILE A 104 -3.76 -10.13 -13.43
N SER A 105 -4.89 -10.72 -13.02
CA SER A 105 -5.82 -11.31 -13.96
C SER A 105 -6.61 -10.21 -14.70
N LYS A 106 -6.62 -10.25 -16.02
CA LYS A 106 -7.41 -9.31 -16.85
C LYS A 106 -8.90 -9.68 -16.89
N LYS A 107 -9.23 -10.94 -16.57
CA LYS A 107 -10.60 -11.48 -16.61
C LYS A 107 -11.28 -11.41 -15.25
N ALA A 108 -10.54 -11.65 -14.16
CA ALA A 108 -11.06 -11.53 -12.80
C ALA A 108 -11.22 -10.06 -12.44
N LYS A 109 -12.46 -9.58 -12.35
CA LYS A 109 -12.77 -8.16 -12.08
C LYS A 109 -13.34 -7.97 -10.69
N ILE A 110 -13.04 -6.81 -10.11
CA ILE A 110 -13.63 -6.35 -8.86
C ILE A 110 -14.02 -4.88 -8.95
N ASN A 111 -14.96 -4.50 -8.09
CA ASN A 111 -15.27 -3.10 -7.81
C ASN A 111 -14.80 -2.77 -6.38
N HIS A 112 -13.95 -1.77 -6.25
CA HIS A 112 -13.45 -1.29 -4.96
C HIS A 112 -14.14 0.03 -4.62
N LEU A 113 -15.03 0.01 -3.62
CA LEU A 113 -15.86 1.16 -3.25
C LEU A 113 -15.09 2.31 -2.61
N GLY A 114 -13.84 2.08 -2.23
CA GLY A 114 -12.89 3.04 -1.67
C GLY A 114 -13.40 3.94 -0.55
N GLY A 115 -12.74 3.90 0.62
CA GLY A 115 -12.99 4.85 1.70
C GLY A 115 -14.35 4.75 2.41
N LYS A 116 -15.18 3.75 2.10
CA LYS A 116 -16.51 3.56 2.71
C LYS A 116 -16.51 2.62 3.92
N SER A 117 -15.36 2.25 4.42
CA SER A 117 -15.21 1.30 5.53
C SER A 117 -15.38 1.93 6.93
N HIS A 118 -15.70 3.23 7.02
CA HIS A 118 -15.84 3.92 8.32
C HIS A 118 -16.97 4.95 8.32
N SER A 119 -17.48 5.25 9.51
CA SER A 119 -18.49 6.29 9.70
C SER A 119 -17.91 7.69 9.44
N PRO A 120 -18.64 8.60 8.77
CA PRO A 120 -18.22 9.98 8.51
C PRO A 120 -17.86 10.78 9.78
N ILE A 121 -18.41 10.41 10.94
CA ILE A 121 -18.15 11.07 12.23
C ILE A 121 -16.67 11.00 12.62
N TYR A 122 -15.96 9.93 12.22
CA TYR A 122 -14.55 9.71 12.53
C TYR A 122 -13.59 10.15 11.42
N GLU A 123 -14.08 10.75 10.34
CA GLU A 123 -13.28 11.09 9.16
C GLU A 123 -12.05 11.91 9.50
N LYS A 124 -12.16 12.90 10.39
CA LYS A 124 -11.04 13.75 10.80
C LYS A 124 -9.93 12.96 11.52
N GLU A 125 -10.30 12.10 12.47
CA GLU A 125 -9.33 11.29 13.22
C GLU A 125 -8.67 10.22 12.32
N ILE A 126 -9.45 9.65 11.42
CA ILE A 126 -8.94 8.71 10.41
C ILE A 126 -7.97 9.42 9.47
N GLU A 127 -8.29 10.65 9.02
CA GLU A 127 -7.39 11.43 8.17
C GLU A 127 -6.06 11.78 8.88
N PHE A 128 -6.10 12.09 10.18
CA PHE A 128 -4.89 12.29 10.99
C PHE A 128 -4.06 11.00 11.08
N SER A 129 -4.72 9.86 11.35
CA SER A 129 -4.09 8.55 11.39
C SER A 129 -3.45 8.18 10.05
N ARG A 130 -4.18 8.38 8.94
CA ARG A 130 -3.69 8.14 7.58
C ARG A 130 -2.42 8.93 7.27
N ASN A 131 -2.41 10.22 7.60
CA ASN A 131 -1.24 11.08 7.37
C ASN A 131 -0.04 10.69 8.22
N TRP A 132 -0.26 10.30 9.49
CA TRP A 132 0.80 9.84 10.37
C TRP A 132 1.40 8.52 9.86
N HIS A 133 0.56 7.52 9.57
CA HIS A 133 1.02 6.20 9.12
C HIS A 133 1.65 6.24 7.73
N TRP A 134 1.11 7.03 6.79
CA TRP A 134 1.73 7.21 5.48
C TRP A 134 3.19 7.65 5.58
N MET A 135 3.47 8.63 6.44
CA MET A 135 4.82 9.16 6.62
C MET A 135 5.73 8.18 7.35
N TRP A 136 5.19 7.51 8.38
CA TRP A 136 5.92 6.49 9.12
C TRP A 136 6.30 5.32 8.20
N SER A 137 5.33 4.76 7.52
CA SER A 137 5.50 3.59 6.65
C SER A 137 6.41 3.88 5.46
N LYS A 138 6.32 5.08 4.87
CA LYS A 138 7.20 5.50 3.78
C LYS A 138 8.69 5.51 4.19
N PHE A 139 9.01 6.03 5.36
CA PHE A 139 10.38 6.00 5.85
C PHE A 139 10.83 4.57 6.19
N TYR A 140 10.00 3.83 6.92
CA TYR A 140 10.29 2.46 7.32
C TYR A 140 10.52 1.55 6.10
N PHE A 141 9.66 1.61 5.09
CA PHE A 141 9.82 0.89 3.82
C PHE A 141 11.16 1.20 3.15
N ASN A 142 11.48 2.49 2.99
CA ASN A 142 12.74 2.89 2.36
C ASN A 142 13.95 2.44 3.19
N LYS A 143 13.90 2.55 4.52
CA LYS A 143 14.96 2.08 5.42
C LYS A 143 15.16 0.57 5.27
N LYS A 144 14.08 -0.20 5.28
CA LYS A 144 14.09 -1.66 5.19
C LYS A 144 14.70 -2.16 3.86
N HIS A 145 14.31 -1.54 2.75
CA HIS A 145 14.70 -2.04 1.42
C HIS A 145 15.94 -1.41 0.83
N PHE A 146 16.30 -0.19 1.22
CA PHE A 146 17.35 0.62 0.59
C PHE A 146 18.34 1.24 1.57
N GLY A 147 18.18 0.96 2.88
CA GLY A 147 19.06 1.45 3.93
C GLY A 147 18.67 2.82 4.49
N TYR A 148 19.20 3.11 5.71
CA TYR A 148 18.84 4.30 6.47
C TYR A 148 19.22 5.61 5.77
N LEU A 149 20.44 5.70 5.23
CA LEU A 149 20.93 6.92 4.58
C LEU A 149 20.04 7.35 3.41
N ARG A 150 19.68 6.40 2.53
CA ARG A 150 18.78 6.67 1.41
C ARG A 150 17.38 7.05 1.88
N ALA A 151 16.86 6.36 2.89
CA ALA A 151 15.56 6.70 3.49
C ALA A 151 15.57 8.12 4.05
N PHE A 152 16.64 8.50 4.75
CA PHE A 152 16.82 9.85 5.31
C PHE A 152 16.86 10.91 4.22
N LEU A 153 17.76 10.79 3.25
CA LEU A 153 17.91 11.76 2.16
C LEU A 153 16.62 11.97 1.36
N THR A 154 15.91 10.88 1.02
CA THR A 154 14.64 10.95 0.29
C THR A 154 13.49 11.53 1.11
N SER A 155 13.64 11.56 2.44
CA SER A 155 12.61 12.09 3.35
C SER A 155 12.80 13.57 3.70
N VAL A 156 14.00 14.12 3.53
CA VAL A 156 14.30 15.54 3.84
C VAL A 156 13.31 16.51 3.17
N PRO A 157 13.02 16.45 1.86
CA PRO A 157 12.08 17.38 1.22
C PRO A 157 10.67 17.29 1.83
N THR A 158 10.25 16.09 2.21
CA THR A 158 8.93 15.88 2.82
C THR A 158 8.88 16.39 4.25
N LEU A 159 9.97 16.23 5.00
CA LEU A 159 10.13 16.77 6.36
C LEU A 159 10.05 18.31 6.33
N THR A 160 10.87 18.93 5.49
CA THR A 160 10.89 20.39 5.30
C THR A 160 9.52 20.93 4.89
N THR A 161 8.88 20.31 3.91
CA THR A 161 7.52 20.69 3.48
C THR A 161 6.51 20.57 4.63
N SER A 162 6.61 19.54 5.46
CA SER A 162 5.71 19.36 6.60
C SER A 162 5.88 20.46 7.63
N ILE A 163 7.12 20.86 7.92
CA ILE A 163 7.42 21.96 8.84
C ILE A 163 6.91 23.30 8.30
N ILE A 164 7.25 23.64 7.05
CA ILE A 164 6.83 24.91 6.42
C ILE A 164 5.31 25.01 6.41
N LYS A 165 4.61 23.96 5.98
CA LYS A 165 3.15 23.97 5.93
C LYS A 165 2.50 23.96 7.30
N PHE A 166 3.13 23.35 8.31
CA PHE A 166 2.67 23.46 9.71
C PHE A 166 2.66 24.92 10.15
N PHE A 167 3.75 25.67 9.97
CA PHE A 167 3.82 27.09 10.36
C PHE A 167 2.91 27.96 9.51
N TYR A 168 2.83 27.71 8.20
CA TYR A 168 1.88 28.42 7.33
C TYR A 168 0.44 28.29 7.83
N TYR A 169 -0.03 27.06 8.11
CA TYR A 169 -1.39 26.86 8.61
C TYR A 169 -1.58 27.25 10.07
N PHE A 170 -0.50 27.36 10.83
CA PHE A 170 -0.54 27.96 12.16
C PHE A 170 -0.88 29.45 12.08
N VAL A 171 -0.20 30.21 11.23
CA VAL A 171 -0.45 31.65 10.98
C VAL A 171 -1.81 31.86 10.31
N ALA A 172 -2.17 31.01 9.34
CA ALA A 172 -3.47 31.06 8.66
C ALA A 172 -4.66 30.59 9.53
N LEU A 173 -4.45 30.27 10.80
CA LEU A 173 -5.45 29.82 11.79
C LEU A 173 -6.25 28.58 11.34
N ASN A 174 -5.75 27.81 10.38
CA ASN A 174 -6.40 26.59 9.92
C ASN A 174 -6.01 25.39 10.82
N LYS A 175 -6.81 25.18 11.86
CA LYS A 175 -6.55 24.14 12.88
C LYS A 175 -6.47 22.73 12.28
N PHE A 176 -7.32 22.41 11.30
CA PHE A 176 -7.37 21.07 10.70
C PHE A 176 -6.09 20.77 9.88
N LYS A 177 -5.76 21.64 8.93
CA LYS A 177 -4.56 21.46 8.10
C LYS A 177 -3.26 21.54 8.93
N LYS A 178 -3.21 22.42 9.94
CA LYS A 178 -2.10 22.45 10.90
C LYS A 178 -1.89 21.07 11.55
N LYS A 179 -2.97 20.43 12.07
CA LYS A 179 -2.89 19.11 12.69
C LYS A 179 -2.44 18.02 11.69
N ILE A 180 -2.91 18.05 10.43
CA ILE A 180 -2.44 17.14 9.38
C ILE A 180 -0.91 17.21 9.23
N TYR A 181 -0.34 18.42 9.06
CA TYR A 181 1.11 18.54 8.85
C TYR A 181 1.93 18.23 10.10
N MET A 182 1.37 18.48 11.29
CA MET A 182 1.94 17.99 12.54
C MET A 182 1.98 16.45 12.57
N MET A 183 0.90 15.76 12.17
CA MET A 183 0.87 14.30 12.11
C MET A 183 1.87 13.74 11.10
N ARG A 184 2.00 14.37 9.93
CA ARG A 184 3.01 14.01 8.92
C ARG A 184 4.43 14.13 9.48
N PHE A 185 4.73 15.24 10.15
CA PHE A 185 6.01 15.44 10.81
C PHE A 185 6.28 14.38 11.89
N LEU A 186 5.33 14.16 12.80
CA LEU A 186 5.47 13.21 13.90
C LEU A 186 5.62 11.77 13.38
N GLY A 187 4.84 11.34 12.41
CA GLY A 187 4.95 10.02 11.82
C GLY A 187 6.35 9.77 11.25
N LEU A 188 6.86 10.73 10.45
CA LEU A 188 8.19 10.64 9.86
C LEU A 188 9.30 10.59 10.93
N VAL A 189 9.29 11.52 11.89
CA VAL A 189 10.31 11.58 12.95
C VAL A 189 10.28 10.32 13.82
N ASN A 190 9.10 9.81 14.18
CA ASN A 190 9.00 8.55 14.94
C ASN A 190 9.65 7.38 14.19
N SER A 191 9.42 7.27 12.88
CA SER A 191 10.05 6.23 12.06
C SER A 191 11.56 6.40 11.94
N MET A 192 12.05 7.64 11.79
CA MET A 192 13.49 7.95 11.80
C MET A 192 14.17 7.53 13.09
N LEU A 193 13.51 7.74 14.23
CA LEU A 193 13.98 7.35 15.55
C LEU A 193 13.81 5.84 15.85
N GLY A 194 13.32 5.06 14.90
CA GLY A 194 13.10 3.62 15.08
C GLY A 194 11.95 3.25 16.00
N LYS A 195 11.05 4.18 16.31
CA LYS A 195 9.88 3.90 17.15
C LYS A 195 8.84 3.13 16.36
N LYS A 196 8.10 2.24 17.03
CA LYS A 196 7.01 1.46 16.43
C LYS A 196 5.91 2.34 15.85
N SER A 197 5.11 1.79 14.97
CA SER A 197 3.90 2.40 14.39
C SER A 197 2.75 2.38 15.42
N TRP A 198 2.80 3.27 16.40
CA TRP A 198 1.95 3.24 17.60
C TRP A 198 0.69 4.09 17.52
N TYR A 199 0.66 5.13 16.67
CA TYR A 199 -0.49 6.03 16.62
C TYR A 199 -1.78 5.29 16.26
N ARG A 200 -2.86 5.59 16.99
CA ARG A 200 -4.20 5.07 16.70
C ARG A 200 -5.20 6.24 16.72
N PRO A 201 -6.23 6.23 15.84
CA PRO A 201 -7.28 7.24 15.89
C PRO A 201 -8.05 7.10 17.20
N GLN A 202 -8.49 8.23 17.75
CA GLN A 202 -9.41 8.24 18.88
C GLN A 202 -10.84 8.13 18.31
N ILE A 203 -11.40 6.93 18.46
CA ILE A 203 -12.73 6.56 17.93
C ILE A 203 -13.67 6.31 19.10
#